data_391937b215ce18ed777f1f49c289b30a
#
_entry.id   391937b215ce18ed777f1f49c289b30a
#
_cell.length_a   1.000
_cell.length_b   1.000
_cell.length_c   1.000
_cell.angle_alpha   90.00
_cell.angle_beta   90.00
_cell.angle_gamma   90.00
#
_symmetry.space_group_name_H-M   'P 1'
#
loop_
_entity.id
_entity.type
_entity.pdbx_description
1 polymer ?
#
loop_
_entity_poly.entity_id
_entity_poly.type
_entity_poly.pdbx_seq_one_letter_code
_entity_poly.pdbx_strand_id
1 'polypeptide(L)'
;MPKPTVFITRKIPESGIKILQKSCQVKIYPKDQVIPKKELIKEVKNCDALLCLLTDKIEKEVIDAYPNLKIISNYAIGFNNIDVAYATKKGIPVTNTPGRAIVDAVAEHTFALIFAITKRITEADQFIRQGKYKTWEPMLLLGMELVGKTLGIVGLGRIGSGVAQRAKAMGMKVIYYDVRRNPDFEKEFSAHYLSLNNLLQ
;
A
#
# COMPACT_ATOMS: atom_id res chain seq x y z
N MET A 1 -30.83 -13.53 -18.06
CA MET A 1 -30.22 -14.16 -16.88
C MET A 1 -30.14 -13.13 -15.76
N PRO A 2 -30.36 -13.49 -14.50
CA PRO A 2 -30.18 -12.55 -13.40
C PRO A 2 -28.73 -12.05 -13.36
N LYS A 3 -28.53 -10.77 -12.99
CA LYS A 3 -27.18 -10.20 -12.86
C LYS A 3 -26.44 -10.91 -11.74
N PRO A 4 -25.13 -11.22 -11.91
CA PRO A 4 -24.32 -11.79 -10.83
C PRO A 4 -24.22 -10.82 -9.65
N THR A 5 -24.11 -11.36 -8.43
CA THR A 5 -24.00 -10.56 -7.22
C THR A 5 -22.53 -10.40 -6.83
N VAL A 6 -22.08 -9.17 -6.64
CA VAL A 6 -20.77 -8.82 -6.10
C VAL A 6 -20.94 -8.29 -4.68
N PHE A 7 -20.23 -8.89 -3.73
CA PHE A 7 -20.12 -8.37 -2.37
C PHE A 7 -18.80 -7.60 -2.19
N ILE A 8 -18.90 -6.37 -1.69
CA ILE A 8 -17.77 -5.49 -1.40
C ILE A 8 -17.65 -5.36 0.13
N THR A 9 -16.50 -5.72 0.67
CA THR A 9 -16.27 -5.79 2.13
C THR A 9 -16.20 -4.43 2.82
N ARG A 10 -16.04 -3.34 2.07
CA ARG A 10 -16.08 -1.95 2.55
C ARG A 10 -16.32 -1.02 1.37
N LYS A 11 -16.92 0.14 1.62
CA LYS A 11 -17.14 1.14 0.57
C LYS A 11 -15.82 1.53 -0.12
N ILE A 12 -15.82 1.47 -1.45
CA ILE A 12 -14.74 1.93 -2.33
C ILE A 12 -15.19 3.20 -3.07
N PRO A 13 -14.32 3.88 -3.83
CA PRO A 13 -14.71 5.03 -4.62
C PRO A 13 -15.91 4.75 -5.53
N GLU A 14 -16.81 5.71 -5.60
CA GLU A 14 -18.10 5.60 -6.30
C GLU A 14 -17.96 5.23 -7.80
N SER A 15 -16.86 5.69 -8.43
CA SER A 15 -16.55 5.35 -9.82
C SER A 15 -16.43 3.84 -10.06
N GLY A 16 -15.77 3.13 -9.13
CA GLY A 16 -15.64 1.67 -9.18
C GLY A 16 -16.99 0.97 -8.97
N ILE A 17 -17.79 1.46 -8.01
CA ILE A 17 -19.12 0.91 -7.73
C ILE A 17 -20.02 1.06 -8.96
N LYS A 18 -20.05 2.23 -9.60
CA LYS A 18 -20.84 2.50 -10.82
C LYS A 18 -20.44 1.59 -11.99
N ILE A 19 -19.16 1.25 -12.12
CA ILE A 19 -18.71 0.30 -13.15
C ILE A 19 -19.32 -1.08 -12.89
N LEU A 20 -19.25 -1.57 -11.67
CA LEU A 20 -19.81 -2.88 -11.31
C LEU A 20 -21.33 -2.92 -11.47
N GLN A 21 -22.04 -1.87 -11.11
CA GLN A 21 -23.53 -1.79 -11.20
C GLN A 21 -24.06 -1.91 -12.63
N LYS A 22 -23.25 -1.61 -13.66
CA LYS A 22 -23.65 -1.79 -15.06
C LYS A 22 -23.98 -3.27 -15.35
N SER A 23 -23.22 -4.21 -14.78
CA SER A 23 -23.29 -5.64 -15.11
C SER A 23 -23.64 -6.53 -13.92
N CYS A 24 -23.54 -6.03 -12.70
CA CYS A 24 -23.70 -6.80 -11.48
C CYS A 24 -24.72 -6.17 -10.53
N GLN A 25 -25.28 -7.00 -9.65
CA GLN A 25 -25.94 -6.53 -8.43
C GLN A 25 -24.85 -6.34 -7.37
N VAL A 26 -24.70 -5.11 -6.85
CA VAL A 26 -23.64 -4.77 -5.90
C VAL A 26 -24.21 -4.69 -4.48
N LYS A 27 -23.64 -5.47 -3.58
CA LYS A 27 -23.86 -5.37 -2.13
C LYS A 27 -22.59 -4.85 -1.47
N ILE A 28 -22.73 -3.91 -0.55
CA ILE A 28 -21.61 -3.29 0.16
C ILE A 28 -21.82 -3.49 1.66
N TYR A 29 -20.78 -3.88 2.36
CA TYR A 29 -20.80 -3.92 3.82
C TYR A 29 -21.08 -2.50 4.37
N PRO A 30 -22.11 -2.33 5.22
CA PRO A 30 -22.61 -0.98 5.54
C PRO A 30 -21.72 -0.21 6.55
N LYS A 31 -20.79 -0.90 7.24
CA LYS A 31 -19.97 -0.28 8.27
C LYS A 31 -18.59 0.05 7.71
N ASP A 32 -18.03 1.22 8.04
CA ASP A 32 -16.66 1.59 7.68
C ASP A 32 -15.64 1.01 8.69
N GLN A 33 -15.55 -0.29 8.71
CA GLN A 33 -14.60 -1.06 9.54
C GLN A 33 -14.27 -2.39 8.88
N VAL A 34 -13.23 -3.07 9.36
CA VAL A 34 -12.92 -4.45 8.93
C VAL A 34 -14.12 -5.34 9.24
N ILE A 35 -14.61 -6.07 8.23
CA ILE A 35 -15.74 -6.98 8.40
C ILE A 35 -15.34 -8.16 9.29
N PRO A 36 -16.12 -8.50 10.34
CA PRO A 36 -15.88 -9.69 11.14
C PRO A 36 -15.97 -10.97 10.31
N LYS A 37 -15.07 -11.93 10.56
CA LYS A 37 -14.99 -13.20 9.79
C LYS A 37 -16.34 -13.93 9.68
N LYS A 38 -17.12 -13.94 10.76
CA LYS A 38 -18.47 -14.58 10.76
C LYS A 38 -19.45 -13.89 9.81
N GLU A 39 -19.43 -12.55 9.77
CA GLU A 39 -20.27 -11.77 8.85
C GLU A 39 -19.78 -11.95 7.42
N LEU A 40 -18.47 -11.93 7.17
CA LEU A 40 -17.88 -12.17 5.86
C LEU A 40 -18.30 -13.54 5.29
N ILE A 41 -18.20 -14.59 6.07
CA ILE A 41 -18.62 -15.95 5.68
C ILE A 41 -20.13 -15.95 5.33
N LYS A 42 -20.96 -15.25 6.09
CA LYS A 42 -22.41 -15.17 5.81
C LYS A 42 -22.69 -14.47 4.48
N GLU A 43 -21.99 -13.38 4.20
CA GLU A 43 -22.21 -12.60 2.98
C GLU A 43 -21.65 -13.32 1.74
N VAL A 44 -20.50 -13.99 1.85
CA VAL A 44 -19.89 -14.76 0.75
C VAL A 44 -20.83 -15.87 0.25
N LYS A 45 -21.61 -16.49 1.14
CA LYS A 45 -22.61 -17.54 0.76
C LYS A 45 -23.64 -17.06 -0.25
N ASN A 46 -23.83 -15.76 -0.41
CA ASN A 46 -24.87 -15.15 -1.23
C ASN A 46 -24.31 -14.29 -2.36
N CYS A 47 -23.04 -14.46 -2.75
CA CYS A 47 -22.44 -13.65 -3.81
C CYS A 47 -21.66 -14.52 -4.81
N ASP A 48 -21.71 -14.14 -6.10
CA ASP A 48 -20.91 -14.77 -7.16
C ASP A 48 -19.46 -14.27 -7.17
N ALA A 49 -19.21 -13.06 -6.68
CA ALA A 49 -17.90 -12.44 -6.66
C ALA A 49 -17.68 -11.70 -5.34
N LEU A 50 -16.46 -11.80 -4.82
CA LEU A 50 -15.99 -11.09 -3.63
C LEU A 50 -15.00 -10.02 -4.03
N LEU A 51 -15.26 -8.75 -3.68
CA LEU A 51 -14.29 -7.68 -3.73
C LEU A 51 -13.88 -7.32 -2.30
N CYS A 52 -12.65 -7.68 -1.93
CA CYS A 52 -12.11 -7.50 -0.60
C CYS A 52 -11.01 -6.44 -0.58
N LEU A 53 -10.68 -5.97 0.62
CA LEU A 53 -9.56 -5.07 0.88
C LEU A 53 -8.40 -5.81 1.54
N LEU A 54 -7.22 -5.20 1.54
CA LEU A 54 -6.01 -5.79 2.12
C LEU A 54 -6.12 -6.12 3.63
N THR A 55 -7.09 -5.53 4.32
CA THR A 55 -7.36 -5.76 5.75
C THR A 55 -8.21 -6.99 6.01
N ASP A 56 -8.84 -7.55 4.97
CA ASP A 56 -9.74 -8.69 5.09
C ASP A 56 -8.96 -9.99 4.91
N LYS A 57 -9.05 -10.91 5.87
CA LYS A 57 -8.39 -12.22 5.77
C LYS A 57 -9.28 -13.19 5.01
N ILE A 58 -8.88 -13.53 3.79
CA ILE A 58 -9.59 -14.47 2.91
C ILE A 58 -8.90 -15.82 2.97
N GLU A 59 -9.17 -16.53 4.06
CA GLU A 59 -8.63 -17.85 4.36
C GLU A 59 -9.58 -18.96 3.86
N LYS A 60 -9.19 -20.23 4.05
CA LYS A 60 -9.93 -21.40 3.59
C LYS A 60 -11.40 -21.39 3.94
N GLU A 61 -11.75 -21.04 5.18
CA GLU A 61 -13.15 -21.07 5.64
C GLU A 61 -14.02 -20.03 4.91
N VAL A 62 -13.43 -18.88 4.49
CA VAL A 62 -14.12 -17.90 3.68
C VAL A 62 -14.32 -18.40 2.26
N ILE A 63 -13.26 -19.02 1.68
CA ILE A 63 -13.29 -19.56 0.32
C ILE A 63 -14.28 -20.73 0.23
N ASP A 64 -14.32 -21.58 1.23
CA ASP A 64 -15.25 -22.75 1.30
C ASP A 64 -16.69 -22.35 1.63
N ALA A 65 -16.93 -21.11 2.06
CA ALA A 65 -18.26 -20.67 2.44
C ALA A 65 -19.28 -20.72 1.28
N TYR A 66 -18.82 -20.58 0.03
CA TYR A 66 -19.65 -20.70 -1.15
C TYR A 66 -18.93 -21.43 -2.29
N PRO A 67 -19.32 -22.70 -2.59
CA PRO A 67 -18.65 -23.49 -3.63
C PRO A 67 -18.74 -22.89 -5.04
N ASN A 68 -19.72 -22.03 -5.29
CA ASN A 68 -19.93 -21.39 -6.58
C ASN A 68 -19.34 -19.97 -6.69
N LEU A 69 -18.49 -19.57 -5.74
CA LEU A 69 -17.78 -18.30 -5.82
C LEU A 69 -16.87 -18.30 -7.07
N LYS A 70 -17.07 -17.33 -7.95
CA LYS A 70 -16.45 -17.31 -9.29
C LYS A 70 -15.14 -16.56 -9.32
N ILE A 71 -14.95 -15.57 -8.44
CA ILE A 71 -13.77 -14.72 -8.43
C ILE A 71 -13.60 -14.03 -7.08
N ILE A 72 -12.35 -13.83 -6.69
CA ILE A 72 -11.95 -12.97 -5.58
C ILE A 72 -11.10 -11.84 -6.14
N SER A 73 -11.54 -10.60 -5.97
CA SER A 73 -10.81 -9.40 -6.39
C SER A 73 -10.30 -8.63 -5.17
N ASN A 74 -9.01 -8.37 -5.10
CA ASN A 74 -8.42 -7.60 -4.00
C ASN A 74 -8.21 -6.14 -4.41
N TYR A 75 -8.82 -5.22 -3.68
CA TYR A 75 -8.61 -3.77 -3.88
C TYR A 75 -7.29 -3.36 -3.21
N ALA A 76 -6.19 -3.93 -3.69
CA ALA A 76 -4.82 -3.69 -3.21
C ALA A 76 -3.78 -4.14 -4.24
N ILE A 77 -2.53 -3.69 -4.09
CA ILE A 77 -1.38 -4.23 -4.84
C ILE A 77 -0.95 -5.59 -4.28
N GLY A 78 -0.80 -5.67 -2.95
CA GLY A 78 -0.48 -6.91 -2.26
C GLY A 78 -1.68 -7.85 -2.22
N PHE A 79 -1.43 -9.14 -2.01
CA PHE A 79 -2.47 -10.17 -1.91
C PHE A 79 -2.14 -11.23 -0.84
N ASN A 80 -1.25 -10.91 0.09
CA ASN A 80 -0.87 -11.78 1.21
C ASN A 80 -2.00 -11.99 2.23
N ASN A 81 -3.09 -11.25 2.12
CA ASN A 81 -4.32 -11.40 2.89
C ASN A 81 -5.25 -12.50 2.33
N ILE A 82 -4.92 -13.10 1.17
CA ILE A 82 -5.72 -14.12 0.49
C ILE A 82 -4.90 -15.42 0.40
N ASP A 83 -5.49 -16.56 0.77
CA ASP A 83 -4.90 -17.88 0.50
C ASP A 83 -5.06 -18.22 -1.01
N VAL A 84 -4.17 -17.60 -1.81
CA VAL A 84 -4.18 -17.74 -3.27
C VAL A 84 -3.97 -19.20 -3.69
N ALA A 85 -3.12 -19.94 -2.98
CA ALA A 85 -2.86 -21.34 -3.28
C ALA A 85 -4.14 -22.19 -3.13
N TYR A 86 -4.90 -21.92 -2.08
CA TYR A 86 -6.17 -22.60 -1.85
C TYR A 86 -7.26 -22.18 -2.84
N ALA A 87 -7.38 -20.88 -3.13
CA ALA A 87 -8.31 -20.38 -4.15
C ALA A 87 -8.02 -21.02 -5.52
N THR A 88 -6.75 -21.11 -5.92
CA THR A 88 -6.32 -21.77 -7.16
C THR A 88 -6.71 -23.24 -7.17
N LYS A 89 -6.51 -23.97 -6.06
CA LYS A 89 -6.92 -25.38 -5.92
C LYS A 89 -8.43 -25.57 -6.10
N LYS A 90 -9.22 -24.56 -5.71
CA LYS A 90 -10.69 -24.54 -5.89
C LYS A 90 -11.12 -24.03 -7.27
N GLY A 91 -10.19 -23.64 -8.14
CA GLY A 91 -10.49 -23.07 -9.47
C GLY A 91 -11.02 -21.64 -9.42
N ILE A 92 -10.83 -20.94 -8.30
CA ILE A 92 -11.29 -19.56 -8.12
C ILE A 92 -10.14 -18.58 -8.47
N PRO A 93 -10.27 -17.78 -9.54
CA PRO A 93 -9.28 -16.78 -9.89
C PRO A 93 -9.22 -15.68 -8.84
N VAL A 94 -7.99 -15.21 -8.56
CA VAL A 94 -7.72 -14.08 -7.68
C VAL A 94 -7.10 -12.96 -8.50
N THR A 95 -7.65 -11.74 -8.37
CA THR A 95 -7.13 -10.54 -9.02
C THR A 95 -6.74 -9.49 -8.01
N ASN A 96 -5.81 -8.62 -8.39
CA ASN A 96 -5.37 -7.49 -7.59
C ASN A 96 -5.21 -6.25 -8.49
N THR A 97 -4.85 -5.09 -7.90
CA THR A 97 -4.73 -3.81 -8.62
C THR A 97 -3.30 -3.29 -8.66
N PRO A 98 -2.34 -3.99 -9.32
CA PRO A 98 -0.99 -3.46 -9.48
C PRO A 98 -1.02 -2.25 -10.43
N GLY A 99 -0.34 -1.16 -10.04
CA GLY A 99 -0.29 0.04 -10.88
C GLY A 99 0.87 0.95 -10.52
N ARG A 100 1.47 1.61 -11.54
CA ARG A 100 2.56 2.57 -11.33
C ARG A 100 2.11 3.77 -10.49
N ALA A 101 0.90 4.26 -10.70
CA ALA A 101 0.36 5.40 -9.95
C ALA A 101 0.37 5.18 -8.42
N ILE A 102 0.11 3.95 -7.96
CA ILE A 102 0.14 3.63 -6.52
C ILE A 102 1.59 3.60 -6.02
N VAL A 103 2.52 3.07 -6.82
CA VAL A 103 3.95 3.06 -6.50
C VAL A 103 4.46 4.48 -6.34
N ASP A 104 4.13 5.36 -7.27
CA ASP A 104 4.51 6.77 -7.24
C ASP A 104 3.89 7.48 -6.02
N ALA A 105 2.59 7.31 -5.77
CA ALA A 105 1.91 7.91 -4.63
C ALA A 105 2.52 7.50 -3.28
N VAL A 106 2.86 6.21 -3.10
CA VAL A 106 3.49 5.74 -1.86
C VAL A 106 4.92 6.27 -1.73
N ALA A 107 5.69 6.31 -2.82
CA ALA A 107 7.04 6.86 -2.80
C ALA A 107 7.04 8.37 -2.50
N GLU A 108 6.08 9.13 -3.04
CA GLU A 108 5.88 10.55 -2.73
C GLU A 108 5.49 10.76 -1.27
N HIS A 109 4.55 9.98 -0.76
CA HIS A 109 4.17 10.04 0.65
C HIS A 109 5.35 9.70 1.59
N THR A 110 6.20 8.75 1.20
CA THR A 110 7.43 8.43 1.94
C THR A 110 8.32 9.67 2.06
N PHE A 111 8.52 10.41 0.95
CA PHE A 111 9.30 11.66 0.99
C PHE A 111 8.60 12.76 1.76
N ALA A 112 7.27 12.87 1.71
CA ALA A 112 6.53 13.80 2.54
C ALA A 112 6.80 13.57 4.03
N LEU A 113 6.83 12.30 4.47
CA LEU A 113 7.18 11.95 5.85
C LEU A 113 8.66 12.23 6.18
N ILE A 114 9.59 11.92 5.26
CA ILE A 114 11.01 12.25 5.43
C ILE A 114 11.19 13.76 5.59
N PHE A 115 10.56 14.56 4.75
CA PHE A 115 10.60 16.02 4.86
C PHE A 115 9.94 16.53 6.15
N ALA A 116 8.79 15.98 6.53
CA ALA A 116 8.12 16.36 7.77
C ALA A 116 9.03 16.22 8.99
N ILE A 117 9.81 15.13 9.04
CA ILE A 117 10.76 14.87 10.12
C ILE A 117 12.02 15.72 9.96
N THR A 118 12.68 15.67 8.81
CA THR A 118 13.99 16.31 8.62
C THR A 118 13.93 17.82 8.59
N LYS A 119 12.82 18.41 8.13
CA LYS A 119 12.57 19.85 8.13
C LYS A 119 11.70 20.33 9.29
N ARG A 120 11.37 19.44 10.24
CA ARG A 120 10.59 19.76 11.45
C ARG A 120 9.25 20.44 11.15
N ILE A 121 8.58 20.01 10.04
CA ILE A 121 7.39 20.71 9.52
C ILE A 121 6.25 20.71 10.53
N THR A 122 5.96 19.58 11.16
CA THR A 122 4.89 19.47 12.17
C THR A 122 5.15 20.32 13.40
N GLU A 123 6.41 20.39 13.82
CA GLU A 123 6.82 21.22 14.94
C GLU A 123 6.72 22.71 14.61
N ALA A 124 7.13 23.09 13.40
CA ALA A 124 7.02 24.46 12.91
C ALA A 124 5.56 24.91 12.78
N ASP A 125 4.68 24.04 12.28
CA ASP A 125 3.24 24.32 12.19
C ASP A 125 2.65 24.58 13.59
N GLN A 126 2.93 23.71 14.56
CA GLN A 126 2.48 23.87 15.93
C GLN A 126 3.02 25.16 16.58
N PHE A 127 4.31 25.45 16.34
CA PHE A 127 4.97 26.66 16.88
C PHE A 127 4.29 27.94 16.38
N ILE A 128 3.96 28.01 15.10
CA ILE A 128 3.25 29.16 14.52
C ILE A 128 1.82 29.24 15.06
N ARG A 129 1.08 28.14 15.09
CA ARG A 129 -0.32 28.12 15.60
C ARG A 129 -0.43 28.52 17.07
N GLN A 130 0.61 28.28 17.85
CA GLN A 130 0.69 28.71 19.24
C GLN A 130 1.11 30.18 19.42
N GLY A 131 1.28 30.94 18.34
CA GLY A 131 1.69 32.35 18.38
C GLY A 131 3.11 32.56 18.90
N LYS A 132 3.96 31.54 18.88
CA LYS A 132 5.34 31.57 19.39
C LYS A 132 6.31 32.28 18.42
N TYR A 133 6.01 32.27 17.14
CA TYR A 133 6.84 33.01 16.16
C TYR A 133 6.75 34.48 16.37
N LYS A 134 7.87 35.14 16.67
CA LYS A 134 7.95 36.61 16.86
C LYS A 134 8.68 37.29 15.71
N THR A 135 9.78 36.71 15.30
CA THR A 135 10.63 37.22 14.23
C THR A 135 11.53 36.11 13.70
N TRP A 136 12.26 36.37 12.64
CA TRP A 136 13.28 35.47 12.17
C TRP A 136 14.42 35.35 13.19
N GLU A 137 14.85 34.10 13.43
CA GLU A 137 15.99 33.77 14.30
C GLU A 137 16.88 32.75 13.61
N PRO A 138 18.22 32.94 13.60
CA PRO A 138 19.13 32.07 12.84
C PRO A 138 19.17 30.62 13.29
N MET A 139 18.78 30.34 14.53
CA MET A 139 18.78 28.99 15.12
C MET A 139 17.37 28.40 15.29
N LEU A 140 16.33 29.14 14.87
CA LEU A 140 14.94 28.71 15.06
C LEU A 140 14.61 27.52 14.16
N LEU A 141 14.24 26.40 14.76
CA LEU A 141 13.71 25.20 14.11
C LEU A 141 14.58 24.68 12.95
N LEU A 142 15.89 24.76 13.08
CA LEU A 142 16.83 24.25 12.07
C LEU A 142 16.57 22.78 11.82
N GLY A 143 16.40 22.43 10.56
CA GLY A 143 16.23 21.06 10.10
C GLY A 143 17.53 20.43 9.61
N MET A 144 17.43 19.20 9.11
CA MET A 144 18.53 18.46 8.51
C MET A 144 18.47 18.60 6.99
N GLU A 145 19.62 18.82 6.36
CA GLU A 145 19.77 18.74 4.91
C GLU A 145 19.87 17.28 4.45
N LEU A 146 19.23 16.97 3.31
CA LEU A 146 19.25 15.61 2.75
C LEU A 146 20.44 15.37 1.80
N VAL A 147 20.93 16.42 1.16
CA VAL A 147 22.07 16.33 0.23
C VAL A 147 23.27 15.69 0.92
N GLY A 148 23.86 14.68 0.28
CA GLY A 148 24.99 13.92 0.81
C GLY A 148 24.68 12.93 1.92
N LYS A 149 23.46 12.93 2.48
CA LYS A 149 23.04 11.95 3.48
C LYS A 149 22.76 10.59 2.84
N THR A 150 22.81 9.55 3.64
CA THR A 150 22.55 8.17 3.22
C THR A 150 21.12 7.76 3.57
N LEU A 151 20.40 7.22 2.58
CA LEU A 151 19.12 6.57 2.79
C LEU A 151 19.29 5.06 2.73
N GLY A 152 18.98 4.37 3.83
CA GLY A 152 18.90 2.91 3.88
C GLY A 152 17.51 2.43 3.51
N ILE A 153 17.39 1.46 2.60
CA ILE A 153 16.14 0.90 2.11
C ILE A 153 16.11 -0.60 2.38
N VAL A 154 15.15 -1.05 3.16
CA VAL A 154 14.88 -2.48 3.36
C VAL A 154 13.74 -2.89 2.42
N GLY A 155 14.10 -3.62 1.35
CA GLY A 155 13.19 -4.01 0.27
C GLY A 155 13.26 -3.09 -0.95
N LEU A 156 13.99 -3.52 -1.99
CA LEU A 156 14.11 -2.80 -3.27
C LEU A 156 13.08 -3.30 -4.31
N GLY A 157 11.85 -3.53 -3.87
CA GLY A 157 10.73 -3.81 -4.76
C GLY A 157 10.27 -2.55 -5.52
N ARG A 158 9.09 -2.61 -6.15
CA ARG A 158 8.57 -1.47 -6.95
C ARG A 158 8.55 -0.16 -6.16
N ILE A 159 8.04 -0.17 -4.93
CA ILE A 159 7.96 1.04 -4.07
C ILE A 159 9.36 1.47 -3.64
N GLY A 160 10.17 0.55 -3.09
CA GLY A 160 11.54 0.86 -2.65
C GLY A 160 12.40 1.45 -3.77
N SER A 161 12.28 0.93 -4.98
CA SER A 161 12.94 1.50 -6.17
C SER A 161 12.45 2.92 -6.48
N GLY A 162 11.14 3.16 -6.39
CA GLY A 162 10.57 4.50 -6.57
C GLY A 162 11.04 5.51 -5.52
N VAL A 163 11.22 5.06 -4.27
CA VAL A 163 11.83 5.87 -3.19
C VAL A 163 13.30 6.13 -3.47
N ALA A 164 14.07 5.11 -3.86
CA ALA A 164 15.50 5.23 -4.15
C ALA A 164 15.79 6.20 -5.30
N GLN A 165 14.99 6.17 -6.37
CA GLN A 165 15.09 7.12 -7.48
C GLN A 165 14.94 8.57 -7.01
N ARG A 166 13.94 8.83 -6.17
CA ARG A 166 13.70 10.17 -5.60
C ARG A 166 14.83 10.59 -4.65
N ALA A 167 15.35 9.67 -3.84
CA ALA A 167 16.50 9.93 -2.98
C ALA A 167 17.74 10.36 -3.79
N LYS A 168 18.02 9.68 -4.89
CA LYS A 168 19.12 10.06 -5.80
C LYS A 168 18.91 11.45 -6.40
N ALA A 169 17.69 11.77 -6.84
CA ALA A 169 17.36 13.10 -7.36
C ALA A 169 17.52 14.21 -6.31
N MET A 170 17.39 13.87 -5.02
CA MET A 170 17.65 14.75 -3.87
C MET A 170 19.13 14.80 -3.45
N GLY A 171 20.03 14.20 -4.22
CA GLY A 171 21.47 14.19 -3.91
C GLY A 171 21.86 13.27 -2.74
N MET A 172 21.01 12.34 -2.38
CA MET A 172 21.29 11.36 -1.32
C MET A 172 22.12 10.18 -1.84
N LYS A 173 22.89 9.55 -0.96
CA LYS A 173 23.46 8.22 -1.18
C LYS A 173 22.40 7.17 -0.86
N VAL A 174 22.35 6.08 -1.65
CA VAL A 174 21.38 5.00 -1.42
C VAL A 174 22.13 3.72 -1.12
N ILE A 175 21.81 3.13 0.02
CA ILE A 175 22.17 1.75 0.38
C ILE A 175 20.88 0.94 0.52
N TYR A 176 20.93 -0.36 0.21
CA TYR A 176 19.74 -1.17 0.31
C TYR A 176 20.02 -2.62 0.70
N TYR A 177 19.02 -3.25 1.27
CA TYR A 177 18.91 -4.70 1.46
C TYR A 177 17.65 -5.20 0.76
N ASP A 178 17.77 -6.33 0.10
CA ASP A 178 16.65 -7.13 -0.39
C ASP A 178 17.03 -8.61 -0.35
N VAL A 179 16.07 -9.51 -0.38
CA VAL A 179 16.29 -10.96 -0.50
C VAL A 179 16.95 -11.31 -1.85
N ARG A 180 16.82 -10.45 -2.84
CA ARG A 180 17.47 -10.55 -4.15
C ARG A 180 18.23 -9.26 -4.44
N ARG A 181 19.52 -9.39 -4.74
CA ARG A 181 20.35 -8.28 -5.21
C ARG A 181 19.89 -7.84 -6.61
N ASN A 182 19.93 -6.54 -6.89
CA ASN A 182 19.58 -5.94 -8.17
C ASN A 182 20.76 -5.15 -8.77
N PRO A 183 21.69 -5.83 -9.49
CA PRO A 183 22.88 -5.18 -10.05
C PRO A 183 22.57 -4.09 -11.07
N ASP A 184 21.49 -4.22 -11.85
CA ASP A 184 21.10 -3.21 -12.84
C ASP A 184 20.70 -1.91 -12.14
N PHE A 185 19.93 -2.01 -11.07
CA PHE A 185 19.57 -0.84 -10.25
C PHE A 185 20.81 -0.21 -9.58
N GLU A 186 21.75 -1.03 -9.08
CA GLU A 186 22.99 -0.53 -8.51
C GLU A 186 23.79 0.30 -9.51
N LYS A 187 23.91 -0.19 -10.74
CA LYS A 187 24.61 0.50 -11.83
C LYS A 187 23.90 1.79 -12.24
N GLU A 188 22.59 1.73 -12.42
CA GLU A 188 21.79 2.88 -12.89
C GLU A 188 21.76 4.01 -11.85
N PHE A 189 21.55 3.68 -10.58
CA PHE A 189 21.34 4.66 -9.52
C PHE A 189 22.54 4.80 -8.56
N SER A 190 23.68 4.15 -8.84
CA SER A 190 24.85 4.12 -7.93
C SER A 190 24.44 3.76 -6.49
N ALA A 191 23.59 2.76 -6.37
CA ALA A 191 23.13 2.23 -5.09
C ALA A 191 24.05 1.09 -4.63
N HIS A 192 24.16 0.85 -3.32
CA HIS A 192 25.01 -0.21 -2.78
C HIS A 192 24.17 -1.25 -2.02
N TYR A 193 24.32 -2.52 -2.39
CA TYR A 193 23.71 -3.63 -1.66
C TYR A 193 24.49 -3.93 -0.39
N LEU A 194 23.81 -4.07 0.73
CA LEU A 194 24.36 -4.48 2.01
C LEU A 194 23.56 -5.64 2.61
N SER A 195 24.17 -6.41 3.52
CA SER A 195 23.40 -7.30 4.39
C SER A 195 22.50 -6.48 5.30
N LEU A 196 21.38 -7.06 5.76
CA LEU A 196 20.45 -6.34 6.65
C LEU A 196 21.17 -5.80 7.91
N ASN A 197 22.03 -6.61 8.52
CA ASN A 197 22.78 -6.20 9.71
C ASN A 197 23.70 -5.00 9.45
N ASN A 198 24.39 -4.98 8.29
CA ASN A 198 25.29 -3.88 7.93
C ASN A 198 24.52 -2.60 7.52
N LEU A 199 23.29 -2.75 7.03
CA LEU A 199 22.45 -1.62 6.68
C LEU A 199 21.90 -0.92 7.93
N LEU A 200 21.68 -1.66 9.01
CA LEU A 200 21.11 -1.16 10.27
C LEU A 200 22.14 -0.59 11.26
N GLN A 201 23.42 -0.67 10.96
CA GLN A 201 24.53 -0.05 11.71
C GLN A 201 24.77 1.39 11.26
#